data_e09af69b699d16e67a9573a71d2d7fa4
#
_entry.id   e09af69b699d16e67a9573a71d2d7fa4
#
_cell.length_a   1.000
_cell.length_b   1.000
_cell.length_c   1.000
_cell.angle_alpha   90.00
_cell.angle_beta   90.00
_cell.angle_gamma   90.00
#
_symmetry.space_group_name_H-M   'P 1'
#
loop_
_entity.id
_entity.type
_entity.pdbx_description
1 polymer ?
#
loop_
_entity_poly.entity_id
_entity_poly.type
_entity_poly.pdbx_seq_one_letter_code
_entity_poly.pdbx_strand_id
1 'polypeptide(L)'
;MAYKVTTAPTTEPFTRAYVKTWLKIPASVTAEDTIVDDLIITARSEAEQGTGRALMTQTIEEYFDGWPSCWYFRLSVAPIQSITSISYLSGGSYVTWSAANYNTDLITEPCRITLKNTGTLPSYDLNTVNAFKVIYVAGATATTAIPRTTMQSMLQRIAFLYENREDMPLGGGNAARQRSAAALLMPQRML
;
A
#
# COMPACT_ATOMS: atom_id res chain seq x y z
N MET A 1 -8.69 8.78 -9.88
CA MET A 1 -8.44 7.36 -9.51
C MET A 1 -8.65 7.24 -8.02
N ALA A 2 -9.44 6.27 -7.61
CA ALA A 2 -9.69 5.97 -6.20
C ALA A 2 -9.37 4.50 -5.96
N TYR A 3 -8.63 4.20 -4.90
CA TYR A 3 -8.42 2.83 -4.47
C TYR A 3 -8.82 2.67 -3.01
N LYS A 4 -9.17 1.44 -2.64
CA LYS A 4 -9.41 1.05 -1.26
C LYS A 4 -8.76 -0.29 -0.96
N VAL A 5 -8.29 -0.46 0.27
CA VAL A 5 -7.83 -1.76 0.78
C VAL A 5 -9.08 -2.54 1.20
N THR A 6 -9.30 -3.70 0.58
CA THR A 6 -10.43 -4.58 0.89
C THR A 6 -10.05 -5.67 1.89
N THR A 7 -8.80 -6.11 1.84
CA THR A 7 -8.26 -7.04 2.84
C THR A 7 -6.95 -6.47 3.36
N ALA A 8 -6.93 -6.11 4.63
CA ALA A 8 -5.73 -5.62 5.30
C ALA A 8 -4.67 -6.74 5.43
N PRO A 9 -3.39 -6.40 5.60
CA PRO A 9 -2.34 -7.38 5.87
C PRO A 9 -2.66 -8.23 7.11
N THR A 10 -2.43 -9.53 6.99
CA THR A 10 -2.55 -10.49 8.12
C THR A 10 -1.28 -10.60 8.94
N THR A 11 -0.16 -10.14 8.39
CA THR A 11 1.16 -10.11 9.04
C THR A 11 1.72 -8.70 8.99
N GLU A 12 2.37 -8.30 10.08
CA GLU A 12 3.02 -6.99 10.19
C GLU A 12 4.53 -7.09 9.89
N PRO A 13 5.19 -5.99 9.48
CA PRO A 13 6.63 -5.97 9.21
C PRO A 13 7.50 -6.33 10.42
N PHE A 14 6.99 -6.09 11.62
CA PHE A 14 7.68 -6.38 12.88
C PHE A 14 6.83 -7.24 13.80
N THR A 15 7.49 -8.11 14.55
CA THR A 15 6.87 -8.77 15.69
C THR A 15 6.88 -7.83 16.90
N ARG A 16 5.87 -7.94 17.77
CA ARG A 16 5.80 -7.21 19.04
C ARG A 16 7.08 -7.37 19.85
N ALA A 17 7.59 -8.60 19.96
CA ALA A 17 8.80 -8.89 20.71
C ALA A 17 10.02 -8.11 20.20
N TYR A 18 10.16 -8.00 18.89
CA TYR A 18 11.24 -7.22 18.27
C TYR A 18 11.13 -5.74 18.61
N VAL A 19 9.92 -5.16 18.49
CA VAL A 19 9.68 -3.75 18.80
C VAL A 19 9.87 -3.46 20.28
N LYS A 20 9.41 -4.33 21.19
CA LYS A 20 9.68 -4.19 22.64
C LYS A 20 11.18 -4.17 22.93
N THR A 21 11.96 -5.04 22.29
CA THR A 21 13.42 -5.05 22.42
C THR A 21 14.03 -3.73 21.93
N TRP A 22 13.56 -3.20 20.81
CA TRP A 22 13.99 -1.91 20.27
C TRP A 22 13.68 -0.74 21.22
N LEU A 23 12.48 -0.74 21.84
CA LEU A 23 12.03 0.27 22.80
C LEU A 23 12.61 0.04 24.21
N LYS A 24 13.39 -1.02 24.44
CA LYS A 24 13.92 -1.44 25.76
C LYS A 24 12.83 -1.75 26.78
N ILE A 25 11.68 -2.26 26.34
CA ILE A 25 10.59 -2.70 27.19
C ILE A 25 10.84 -4.16 27.56
N PRO A 26 10.90 -4.51 28.86
CA PRO A 26 11.03 -5.92 29.29
C PRO A 26 9.89 -6.79 28.75
N ALA A 27 10.19 -8.02 28.35
CA ALA A 27 9.19 -8.95 27.84
C ALA A 27 8.06 -9.26 28.85
N SER A 28 8.35 -9.14 30.15
CA SER A 28 7.38 -9.35 31.25
C SER A 28 6.33 -8.24 31.36
N VAL A 29 6.57 -7.07 30.79
CA VAL A 29 5.61 -5.95 30.79
C VAL A 29 4.58 -6.18 29.68
N THR A 30 3.43 -6.74 30.01
CA THR A 30 2.37 -7.06 29.03
C THR A 30 1.28 -6.00 28.93
N ALA A 31 1.23 -5.07 29.89
CA ALA A 31 0.20 -4.02 29.91
C ALA A 31 0.24 -3.08 28.68
N GLU A 32 1.38 -3.01 28.00
CA GLU A 32 1.58 -2.13 26.84
C GLU A 32 1.53 -2.89 25.50
N ASP A 33 1.26 -4.18 25.51
CA ASP A 33 1.32 -5.03 24.32
C ASP A 33 0.38 -4.54 23.20
N THR A 34 -0.85 -4.17 23.54
CA THR A 34 -1.81 -3.62 22.57
C THR A 34 -1.35 -2.29 22.00
N ILE A 35 -0.77 -1.42 22.82
CA ILE A 35 -0.24 -0.13 22.35
C ILE A 35 0.90 -0.36 21.36
N VAL A 36 1.80 -1.29 21.65
CA VAL A 36 2.91 -1.63 20.74
C VAL A 36 2.39 -2.17 19.40
N ASP A 37 1.36 -3.03 19.42
CA ASP A 37 0.75 -3.54 18.18
C ASP A 37 0.13 -2.41 17.36
N ASP A 38 -0.63 -1.50 17.99
CA ASP A 38 -1.24 -0.35 17.33
C ASP A 38 -0.18 0.59 16.72
N LEU A 39 0.95 0.78 17.41
CA LEU A 39 2.07 1.57 16.89
C LEU A 39 2.74 0.93 15.67
N ILE A 40 2.84 -0.40 15.62
CA ILE A 40 3.35 -1.13 14.45
C ILE A 40 2.43 -0.90 13.24
N ILE A 41 1.12 -1.06 13.43
CA ILE A 41 0.11 -0.85 12.38
C ILE A 41 0.15 0.60 11.89
N THR A 42 0.21 1.55 12.81
CA THR A 42 0.26 2.99 12.50
C THR A 42 1.51 3.33 11.68
N ALA A 43 2.68 2.89 12.13
CA ALA A 43 3.93 3.17 11.42
C ALA A 43 3.97 2.53 10.02
N ARG A 44 3.40 1.33 9.86
CA ARG A 44 3.24 0.71 8.54
C ARG A 44 2.32 1.55 7.65
N SER A 45 1.14 1.92 8.15
CA SER A 45 0.17 2.71 7.39
C SER A 45 0.75 4.06 6.94
N GLU A 46 1.46 4.76 7.81
CA GLU A 46 2.13 6.02 7.47
C GLU A 46 3.23 5.82 6.41
N ALA A 47 4.02 4.74 6.52
CA ALA A 47 5.05 4.44 5.54
C ALA A 47 4.45 4.08 4.17
N GLU A 48 3.35 3.31 4.14
CA GLU A 48 2.60 2.99 2.92
C GLU A 48 2.03 4.24 2.26
N GLN A 49 1.38 5.12 3.03
CA GLN A 49 0.85 6.39 2.53
C GLN A 49 1.95 7.32 2.02
N GLY A 50 3.07 7.39 2.74
CA GLY A 50 4.20 8.24 2.38
C GLY A 50 4.94 7.80 1.12
N THR A 51 4.94 6.51 0.80
CA THR A 51 5.64 5.92 -0.34
C THR A 51 4.73 5.60 -1.52
N GLY A 52 3.42 5.45 -1.32
CA GLY A 52 2.48 4.90 -2.31
C GLY A 52 2.65 3.39 -2.51
N ARG A 53 3.33 2.69 -1.59
CA ARG A 53 3.66 1.25 -1.71
C ARG A 53 2.97 0.44 -0.65
N ALA A 54 2.51 -0.76 -1.01
CA ALA A 54 2.09 -1.77 -0.04
C ALA A 54 3.33 -2.46 0.53
N LEU A 55 3.50 -2.46 1.85
CA LEU A 55 4.65 -3.10 2.49
C LEU A 55 4.43 -4.58 2.76
N MET A 56 3.20 -4.96 3.10
CA MET A 56 2.81 -6.35 3.33
C MET A 56 1.65 -6.73 2.43
N THR A 57 1.47 -8.03 2.21
CA THR A 57 0.43 -8.56 1.33
C THR A 57 -0.96 -8.10 1.72
N GLN A 58 -1.63 -7.40 0.81
CA GLN A 58 -2.98 -6.87 0.99
C GLN A 58 -3.74 -6.90 -0.34
N THR A 59 -5.06 -6.95 -0.27
CA THR A 59 -5.92 -6.90 -1.45
C THR A 59 -6.47 -5.49 -1.63
N ILE A 60 -6.34 -4.99 -2.85
CA ILE A 60 -6.72 -3.63 -3.22
C ILE A 60 -7.75 -3.68 -4.35
N GLU A 61 -8.77 -2.84 -4.24
CA GLU A 61 -9.68 -2.49 -5.32
C GLU A 61 -9.35 -1.09 -5.80
N GLU A 62 -9.14 -0.94 -7.10
CA GLU A 62 -8.89 0.35 -7.73
C GLU A 62 -9.92 0.60 -8.84
N TYR A 63 -10.37 1.85 -8.95
CA TYR A 63 -11.46 2.25 -9.83
C TYR A 63 -11.01 3.28 -10.84
N PHE A 64 -11.51 3.13 -12.06
CA PHE A 64 -11.24 4.02 -13.20
C PHE A 64 -12.55 4.39 -13.88
N ASP A 65 -12.69 5.66 -14.30
CA ASP A 65 -13.92 6.16 -14.90
C ASP A 65 -14.08 5.72 -16.35
N GLY A 66 -13.05 5.19 -16.99
CA GLY A 66 -13.09 4.70 -18.35
C GLY A 66 -11.75 4.13 -18.80
N TRP A 67 -11.70 3.66 -20.04
CA TRP A 67 -10.43 3.23 -20.64
C TRP A 67 -9.51 4.43 -20.84
N PRO A 68 -8.26 4.39 -20.33
CA PRO A 68 -7.36 5.53 -20.40
C PRO A 68 -6.95 5.88 -21.83
N SER A 69 -6.81 7.17 -22.12
CA SER A 69 -6.31 7.66 -23.41
C SER A 69 -4.88 7.23 -23.73
N CYS A 70 -4.09 6.89 -22.72
CA CYS A 70 -2.74 6.35 -22.86
C CYS A 70 -2.71 4.84 -23.21
N TRP A 71 -3.86 4.21 -23.44
CA TRP A 71 -4.02 2.80 -23.84
C TRP A 71 -3.63 1.76 -22.80
N TYR A 72 -3.41 2.16 -21.55
CA TYR A 72 -3.15 1.24 -20.43
C TYR A 72 -3.67 1.79 -19.10
N PHE A 73 -4.11 0.90 -18.22
CA PHE A 73 -4.32 1.24 -16.81
C PHE A 73 -2.96 1.29 -16.12
N ARG A 74 -2.80 2.28 -15.27
CA ARG A 74 -1.65 2.44 -14.37
C ARG A 74 -2.16 2.25 -12.95
N LEU A 75 -1.69 1.22 -12.27
CA LEU A 75 -2.13 0.91 -10.91
C LEU A 75 -1.33 1.72 -9.89
N SER A 76 -2.05 2.26 -8.90
CA SER A 76 -1.51 3.26 -7.98
C SER A 76 -0.61 2.70 -6.88
N VAL A 77 -0.71 1.40 -6.58
CA VAL A 77 0.01 0.78 -5.45
C VAL A 77 0.91 -0.34 -5.97
N ALA A 78 2.16 -0.35 -5.54
CA ALA A 78 3.17 -1.36 -5.88
C ALA A 78 3.84 -1.89 -4.59
N PRO A 79 4.61 -2.99 -4.66
CA PRO A 79 4.71 -3.95 -5.78
C PRO A 79 3.43 -4.79 -5.91
N ILE A 80 3.09 -5.19 -7.13
CA ILE A 80 1.93 -6.04 -7.38
C ILE A 80 2.38 -7.49 -7.50
N GLN A 81 1.71 -8.37 -6.77
CA GLN A 81 1.94 -9.81 -6.82
C GLN A 81 1.12 -10.46 -7.94
N SER A 82 -0.16 -10.11 -8.04
CA SER A 82 -1.09 -10.66 -9.02
C SER A 82 -2.32 -9.78 -9.22
N ILE A 83 -2.91 -9.87 -10.42
CA ILE A 83 -4.23 -9.32 -10.71
C ILE A 83 -5.27 -10.41 -10.48
N THR A 84 -6.21 -10.16 -9.60
CA THR A 84 -7.28 -11.11 -9.28
C THR A 84 -8.39 -11.06 -10.34
N SER A 85 -8.87 -9.85 -10.65
CA SER A 85 -9.90 -9.66 -11.67
C SER A 85 -9.92 -8.22 -12.17
N ILE A 86 -10.36 -8.07 -13.41
CA ILE A 86 -10.73 -6.78 -13.98
C ILE A 86 -12.20 -6.88 -14.36
N SER A 87 -13.00 -5.92 -13.95
CA SER A 87 -14.42 -5.86 -14.25
C SER A 87 -14.77 -4.49 -14.83
N TYR A 88 -15.80 -4.46 -15.65
CA TYR A 88 -16.35 -3.24 -16.24
C TYR A 88 -17.84 -3.13 -15.95
N LEU A 89 -18.34 -1.92 -15.88
CA LEU A 89 -19.76 -1.64 -15.65
C LEU A 89 -20.54 -1.79 -16.94
N SER A 90 -21.59 -2.59 -16.94
CA SER A 90 -22.50 -2.78 -18.08
C SER A 90 -23.92 -2.96 -17.57
N GLY A 91 -24.84 -2.10 -17.98
CA GLY A 91 -26.22 -2.13 -17.51
C GLY A 91 -26.35 -1.98 -15.99
N GLY A 92 -25.49 -1.20 -15.35
CA GLY A 92 -25.49 -0.95 -13.90
C GLY A 92 -24.88 -2.06 -13.04
N SER A 93 -24.27 -3.10 -13.65
CA SER A 93 -23.64 -4.21 -12.92
C SER A 93 -22.21 -4.46 -13.40
N TYR A 94 -21.32 -4.89 -12.49
CA TYR A 94 -19.95 -5.24 -12.86
C TYR A 94 -19.88 -6.62 -13.50
N VAL A 95 -19.34 -6.67 -14.72
CA VAL A 95 -19.08 -7.87 -15.49
C VAL A 95 -17.57 -8.12 -15.56
N THR A 96 -17.11 -9.33 -15.30
CA THR A 96 -15.68 -9.66 -15.35
C THR A 96 -15.18 -9.63 -16.79
N TRP A 97 -14.09 -8.90 -17.02
CA TRP A 97 -13.42 -8.86 -18.31
C TRP A 97 -12.43 -10.02 -18.43
N SER A 98 -12.56 -10.77 -19.54
CA SER A 98 -11.73 -11.97 -19.75
C SER A 98 -10.24 -11.61 -19.87
N ALA A 99 -9.40 -12.34 -19.14
CA ALA A 99 -7.94 -12.23 -19.21
C ALA A 99 -7.34 -12.53 -20.59
N ALA A 100 -8.13 -13.13 -21.50
CA ALA A 100 -7.72 -13.30 -22.88
C ALA A 100 -7.52 -11.97 -23.63
N ASN A 101 -8.12 -10.88 -23.16
CA ASN A 101 -8.14 -9.60 -23.85
C ASN A 101 -7.03 -8.61 -23.44
N TYR A 102 -6.37 -8.83 -22.30
CA TYR A 102 -5.38 -7.89 -21.77
C TYR A 102 -4.05 -8.58 -21.39
N ASN A 103 -2.99 -7.78 -21.38
CA ASN A 103 -1.69 -8.15 -20.83
C ASN A 103 -1.45 -7.38 -19.53
N THR A 104 -0.73 -8.01 -18.61
CA THR A 104 -0.32 -7.39 -17.34
C THR A 104 1.19 -7.32 -17.28
N ASP A 105 1.73 -6.11 -17.06
CA ASP A 105 3.14 -5.87 -16.79
C ASP A 105 3.29 -5.63 -15.28
N LEU A 106 3.68 -6.69 -14.57
CA LEU A 106 3.85 -6.67 -13.11
C LEU A 106 5.29 -6.31 -12.69
N ILE A 107 6.20 -6.14 -13.66
CA ILE A 107 7.62 -5.86 -13.40
C ILE A 107 7.86 -4.35 -13.30
N THR A 108 7.21 -3.59 -14.18
CA THR A 108 7.34 -2.13 -14.18
C THR A 108 6.58 -1.53 -13.02
N GLU A 109 7.17 -0.58 -12.33
CA GLU A 109 6.51 0.19 -11.28
C GLU A 109 6.31 1.65 -11.73
N PRO A 110 5.08 2.14 -11.74
CA PRO A 110 3.82 1.45 -11.45
C PRO A 110 3.41 0.47 -12.53
N CYS A 111 2.77 -0.62 -12.10
CA CYS A 111 2.30 -1.70 -12.96
C CYS A 111 1.31 -1.23 -14.03
N ARG A 112 1.36 -1.86 -15.20
CA ARG A 112 0.52 -1.52 -16.36
C ARG A 112 -0.33 -2.69 -16.82
N ILE A 113 -1.56 -2.39 -17.22
CA ILE A 113 -2.48 -3.34 -17.85
C ILE A 113 -2.80 -2.80 -19.23
N THR A 114 -2.43 -3.52 -20.28
CA THR A 114 -2.59 -3.10 -21.68
C THR A 114 -3.55 -4.02 -22.42
N LEU A 115 -4.24 -3.49 -23.42
CA LEU A 115 -5.02 -4.32 -24.34
C LEU A 115 -4.08 -5.20 -25.18
N LYS A 116 -4.45 -6.46 -25.39
CA LYS A 116 -3.77 -7.33 -26.37
C LYS A 116 -4.11 -6.93 -27.79
N ASN A 117 -3.20 -7.19 -28.76
CA ASN A 117 -3.46 -6.91 -30.17
C ASN A 117 -4.69 -7.66 -30.72
N THR A 118 -4.97 -8.85 -30.17
CA THR A 118 -6.15 -9.65 -30.50
C THR A 118 -7.31 -9.44 -29.53
N GLY A 119 -7.11 -8.61 -28.50
CA GLY A 119 -8.11 -8.33 -27.48
C GLY A 119 -9.14 -7.32 -27.94
N THR A 120 -10.35 -7.47 -27.41
CA THR A 120 -11.45 -6.52 -27.63
C THR A 120 -11.72 -5.73 -26.37
N LEU A 121 -11.83 -4.41 -26.52
CA LEU A 121 -12.30 -3.54 -25.46
C LEU A 121 -13.78 -3.84 -25.21
N PRO A 122 -14.21 -4.04 -23.96
CA PRO A 122 -15.61 -4.32 -23.67
C PRO A 122 -16.48 -3.08 -23.95
N SER A 123 -17.73 -3.30 -24.30
CA SER A 123 -18.74 -2.25 -24.32
C SER A 123 -19.16 -1.98 -22.88
N TYR A 124 -18.73 -0.87 -22.32
CA TYR A 124 -19.03 -0.44 -20.95
C TYR A 124 -19.90 0.81 -20.96
N ASP A 125 -20.55 1.07 -19.81
CA ASP A 125 -21.42 2.23 -19.65
C ASP A 125 -20.57 3.53 -19.74
N LEU A 126 -20.76 4.31 -20.80
CA LEU A 126 -20.06 5.56 -21.03
C LEU A 126 -20.60 6.66 -20.12
N ASN A 127 -19.75 7.64 -19.82
CA ASN A 127 -20.09 8.81 -18.97
C ASN A 127 -20.51 8.45 -17.54
N THR A 128 -20.05 7.29 -17.04
CA THR A 128 -20.23 6.91 -15.65
C THR A 128 -18.93 7.04 -14.89
N VAL A 129 -19.03 7.23 -13.57
CA VAL A 129 -17.89 7.12 -12.66
C VAL A 129 -17.64 5.63 -12.34
N ASN A 130 -16.37 5.28 -12.11
CA ASN A 130 -15.98 3.91 -11.74
C ASN A 130 -16.38 2.84 -12.78
N ALA A 131 -16.26 3.19 -14.09
CA ALA A 131 -16.62 2.27 -15.17
C ALA A 131 -15.79 0.98 -15.19
N PHE A 132 -14.55 1.01 -14.69
CA PHE A 132 -13.71 -0.17 -14.51
C PHE A 132 -13.31 -0.34 -13.04
N LYS A 133 -13.25 -1.61 -12.62
CA LYS A 133 -12.78 -2.03 -11.30
C LYS A 133 -11.70 -3.08 -11.47
N VAL A 134 -10.52 -2.84 -10.89
CA VAL A 134 -9.40 -3.77 -10.86
C VAL A 134 -9.19 -4.23 -9.43
N ILE A 135 -9.20 -5.55 -9.21
CA ILE A 135 -8.87 -6.16 -7.92
C ILE A 135 -7.52 -6.84 -8.07
N TYR A 136 -6.59 -6.50 -7.19
CA TYR A 136 -5.24 -7.04 -7.22
C TYR A 136 -4.65 -7.22 -5.82
N VAL A 137 -3.65 -8.09 -5.75
CA VAL A 137 -2.88 -8.34 -4.53
C VAL A 137 -1.55 -7.60 -4.66
N ALA A 138 -1.26 -6.75 -3.67
CA ALA A 138 -0.03 -5.96 -3.62
C ALA A 138 0.71 -6.18 -2.29
N GLY A 139 1.99 -5.78 -2.28
CA GLY A 139 2.86 -5.84 -1.11
C GLY A 139 3.86 -6.99 -1.15
N ALA A 140 4.74 -7.03 -0.15
CA ALA A 140 5.74 -8.08 -0.01
C ALA A 140 5.15 -9.33 0.65
N THR A 141 5.57 -10.51 0.19
CA THR A 141 5.20 -11.79 0.81
C THR A 141 6.01 -12.09 2.08
N ALA A 142 7.16 -11.44 2.22
CA ALA A 142 8.05 -11.61 3.37
C ALA A 142 8.66 -10.26 3.78
N THR A 143 8.89 -10.09 5.06
CA THR A 143 9.50 -8.88 5.63
C THR A 143 10.92 -8.61 5.11
N THR A 144 11.62 -9.65 4.66
CA THR A 144 12.97 -9.56 4.07
C THR A 144 12.98 -8.81 2.73
N ALA A 145 11.85 -8.73 2.04
CA ALA A 145 11.70 -8.00 0.78
C ALA A 145 11.49 -6.49 0.99
N ILE A 146 11.19 -6.06 2.22
CA ILE A 146 11.02 -4.65 2.55
C ILE A 146 12.41 -4.01 2.67
N PRO A 147 12.66 -2.85 2.01
CA PRO A 147 13.93 -2.16 2.12
C PRO A 147 14.29 -1.81 3.56
N ARG A 148 15.55 -2.01 3.93
CA ARG A 148 16.03 -1.75 5.30
C ARG A 148 15.83 -0.29 5.75
N THR A 149 15.91 0.65 4.81
CA THR A 149 15.64 2.07 5.06
C THR A 149 14.20 2.30 5.50
N THR A 150 13.24 1.64 4.86
CA THR A 150 11.82 1.70 5.23
C THR A 150 11.60 1.08 6.61
N MET A 151 12.20 -0.10 6.88
CA MET A 151 12.13 -0.74 8.20
C MET A 151 12.69 0.18 9.29
N GLN A 152 13.83 0.83 9.04
CA GLN A 152 14.45 1.76 9.99
C GLN A 152 13.59 3.01 10.23
N SER A 153 12.97 3.56 9.17
CA SER A 153 12.04 4.68 9.28
C SER A 153 10.86 4.35 10.19
N MET A 154 10.26 3.17 10.00
CA MET A 154 9.14 2.71 10.82
C MET A 154 9.54 2.55 12.29
N LEU A 155 10.71 1.96 12.59
CA LEU A 155 11.20 1.82 13.97
C LEU A 155 11.44 3.17 14.63
N GLN A 156 12.00 4.13 13.90
CA GLN A 156 12.16 5.50 14.40
C GLN A 156 10.81 6.16 14.68
N ARG A 157 9.83 5.92 13.80
CA ARG A 157 8.48 6.45 13.98
C ARG A 157 7.77 5.83 15.17
N ILE A 158 7.88 4.51 15.37
CA ILE A 158 7.34 3.80 16.53
C ILE A 158 7.95 4.38 17.83
N ALA A 159 9.28 4.51 17.89
CA ALA A 159 9.93 5.06 19.07
C ALA A 159 9.48 6.50 19.36
N PHE A 160 9.35 7.32 18.32
CA PHE A 160 8.87 8.70 18.48
C PHE A 160 7.44 8.74 19.02
N LEU A 161 6.51 7.95 18.47
CA LEU A 161 5.11 7.91 18.90
C LEU A 161 4.96 7.34 20.32
N TYR A 162 5.79 6.36 20.66
CA TYR A 162 5.80 5.77 22.01
C TYR A 162 6.25 6.76 23.08
N GLU A 163 7.30 7.56 22.80
CA GLU A 163 7.83 8.57 23.72
C GLU A 163 6.93 9.83 23.80
N ASN A 164 6.24 10.17 22.69
CA ASN A 164 5.45 11.41 22.60
C ASN A 164 3.98 11.05 22.37
N ARG A 165 3.27 10.73 23.45
CA ARG A 165 1.86 10.37 23.44
C ARG A 165 0.92 11.56 23.26
N GLU A 166 1.42 12.77 23.50
CA GLU A 166 0.67 14.02 23.34
C GLU A 166 1.11 14.70 22.05
N ASP A 167 0.18 15.45 21.44
CA ASP A 167 0.49 16.29 20.27
C ASP A 167 1.38 17.45 20.74
N MET A 168 2.69 17.27 20.57
CA MET A 168 3.67 18.27 21.00
C MET A 168 3.81 19.36 19.94
N PRO A 169 3.79 20.64 20.35
CA PRO A 169 4.13 21.72 19.45
C PRO A 169 5.51 21.48 18.84
N LEU A 170 5.63 21.70 17.52
CA LEU A 170 6.84 21.47 16.73
C LEU A 170 8.02 22.34 17.20
N GLY A 171 8.57 22.04 18.37
CA GLY A 171 9.86 22.57 18.82
C GLY A 171 11.00 21.95 18.00
N GLY A 172 12.02 22.73 17.68
CA GLY A 172 13.04 22.40 16.66
C GLY A 172 13.67 21.01 16.70
N GLY A 173 13.78 20.34 17.88
CA GLY A 173 14.35 18.99 18.00
C GLY A 173 13.41 17.89 17.48
N ASN A 174 12.11 17.99 17.73
CA ASN A 174 11.13 16.98 17.31
C ASN A 174 10.85 17.05 15.81
N ALA A 175 10.82 18.25 15.23
CA ALA A 175 10.71 18.44 13.79
C ALA A 175 11.91 17.82 13.01
N ALA A 176 13.12 17.89 13.56
CA ALA A 176 14.30 17.28 12.96
C ALA A 176 14.22 15.75 12.96
N ARG A 177 13.75 15.12 14.06
CA ARG A 177 13.57 13.67 14.17
C ARG A 177 12.51 13.15 13.18
N GLN A 178 11.37 13.84 13.05
CA GLN A 178 10.32 13.48 12.06
C GLN A 178 10.83 13.59 10.63
N ARG A 179 11.61 14.64 10.30
CA ARG A 179 12.21 14.81 8.97
C ARG A 179 13.21 13.69 8.65
N SER A 180 14.00 13.23 9.62
CA SER A 180 14.96 12.15 9.39
C SER A 180 14.27 10.81 9.07
N ALA A 181 13.20 10.46 9.77
CA ALA A 181 12.39 9.29 9.48
C ALA A 181 11.73 9.38 8.09
N ALA A 182 11.13 10.53 7.76
CA ALA A 182 10.53 10.76 6.44
C ALA A 182 11.56 10.73 5.30
N ALA A 183 12.77 11.23 5.52
CA ALA A 183 13.83 11.23 4.52
C ALA A 183 14.25 9.80 4.10
N LEU A 184 14.16 8.82 5.00
CA LEU A 184 14.46 7.42 4.69
C LEU A 184 13.42 6.78 3.75
N LEU A 185 12.22 7.35 3.66
CA LEU A 185 11.16 6.88 2.76
C LEU A 185 11.25 7.49 1.35
N MET A 186 11.91 8.64 1.19
CA MET A 186 11.98 9.36 -0.09
C MET A 186 12.45 8.50 -1.27
N PRO A 187 13.52 7.67 -1.17
CA PRO A 187 13.98 6.85 -2.27
C PRO A 187 12.99 5.76 -2.71
N GLN A 188 11.99 5.46 -1.86
CA GLN A 188 11.00 4.41 -2.09
C GLN A 188 9.66 4.94 -2.63
N ARG A 189 9.50 6.26 -2.77
CA ARG A 189 8.27 6.85 -3.29
C ARG A 189 8.07 6.47 -4.75
N MET A 190 6.83 6.07 -5.05
CA MET A 190 6.38 5.96 -6.43
C MET A 190 6.20 7.37 -7.02
N LEU A 191 6.71 7.58 -8.23
CA LEU A 191 6.58 8.83 -9.01
C LEU A 191 5.34 8.77 -9.90
#